data_0268e58338a15db1ee6cf04f08093608
#
_entry.id   0268e58338a15db1ee6cf04f08093608
#
_cell.length_a   1.000
_cell.length_b   1.000
_cell.length_c   1.000
_cell.angle_alpha   90.00
_cell.angle_beta   90.00
_cell.angle_gamma   90.00
#
_symmetry.space_group_name_H-M   'P 1'
#
loop_
_entity.id
_entity.type
_entity.pdbx_description
1 polymer ?
#
loop_
_entity_poly.entity_id
_entity_poly.type
_entity_poly.pdbx_seq_one_letter_code
_entity_poly.pdbx_strand_id
1 'polypeptide(L)'
;EWFDAVAIDAPCSGEGMFRKSPEARGEWSEANVRLCAARQRRIVSDAWAALRPGGVLIYSTCTFNRTEDEENVRWIAEELGGEDAGAMVPPDWGIEEREAGGVRCFRLWPHRIAGEGFFAAAIRKGGQRGRPLRPKPRKTLLAEASRSETAELSRWVGQPDLMRFARIGDSLYGYYATPFADIRSAAEYLNTLHSGICMGQMFGGRLKPDHSLAMFHDLARSAAAETPLSSDEALHYLRREDFAPQAEAAEGMNLMTFEGYALGWAKRIGNRFNNLYPKSQMILNK
;
A
#
# COMPACT_ATOMS: atom_id res chain seq x y z
N GLU A 1 -17.79 -0.51 12.33
CA GLU A 1 -16.75 -0.84 13.30
C GLU A 1 -16.06 -2.13 12.90
N TRP A 2 -15.03 -1.99 12.08
CA TRP A 2 -14.34 -3.14 11.46
C TRP A 2 -12.84 -3.16 11.76
N PHE A 3 -12.20 -2.00 11.61
CA PHE A 3 -10.74 -1.92 11.61
C PHE A 3 -10.15 -1.74 13.00
N ASP A 4 -9.03 -2.43 13.27
CA ASP A 4 -8.22 -2.25 14.47
C ASP A 4 -7.43 -0.94 14.43
N ALA A 5 -7.01 -0.55 13.23
CA ALA A 5 -6.31 0.70 12.98
C ALA A 5 -6.73 1.31 11.64
N VAL A 6 -6.77 2.62 11.60
CA VAL A 6 -7.01 3.42 10.39
C VAL A 6 -5.94 4.51 10.33
N ALA A 7 -5.24 4.61 9.22
CA ALA A 7 -4.31 5.70 8.97
C ALA A 7 -4.91 6.67 7.94
N ILE A 8 -4.87 7.95 8.25
CA ILE A 8 -5.31 9.04 7.37
C ILE A 8 -4.13 9.99 7.15
N ASP A 9 -3.59 9.97 5.94
CA ASP A 9 -2.74 11.03 5.44
C ASP A 9 -3.68 12.07 4.80
N ALA A 10 -4.00 13.11 5.59
CA ALA A 10 -5.12 13.98 5.26
C ALA A 10 -4.73 15.01 4.19
N PRO A 11 -5.58 15.22 3.16
CA PRO A 11 -5.37 16.30 2.22
C PRO A 11 -5.37 17.63 2.96
N CYS A 12 -4.29 18.40 2.84
CA CYS A 12 -4.03 19.59 3.63
C CYS A 12 -3.61 20.78 2.76
N SER A 13 -3.42 21.95 3.39
CA SER A 13 -2.94 23.16 2.70
C SER A 13 -1.50 23.08 2.19
N GLY A 14 -0.74 22.05 2.62
CA GLY A 14 0.53 21.64 2.00
C GLY A 14 1.72 22.56 2.30
N GLU A 15 1.79 23.20 3.48
CA GLU A 15 2.90 24.09 3.86
C GLU A 15 4.27 23.39 3.83
N GLY A 16 4.33 22.09 4.12
CA GLY A 16 5.52 21.27 3.98
C GLY A 16 6.01 21.12 2.54
N MET A 17 5.15 21.35 1.55
CA MET A 17 5.52 21.29 0.14
C MET A 17 6.14 22.58 -0.41
N PHE A 18 6.16 23.67 0.35
CA PHE A 18 6.61 25.00 -0.12
C PHE A 18 8.06 25.03 -0.61
N ARG A 19 8.91 24.12 -0.16
CA ARG A 19 10.29 23.99 -0.65
C ARG A 19 10.39 23.26 -1.98
N LYS A 20 9.47 22.32 -2.23
CA LYS A 20 9.47 21.45 -3.43
C LYS A 20 8.62 22.00 -4.56
N SER A 21 7.51 22.65 -4.24
CA SER A 21 6.53 23.12 -5.22
C SER A 21 6.24 24.59 -5.02
N PRO A 22 6.70 25.45 -5.94
CA PRO A 22 6.33 26.86 -5.96
C PRO A 22 4.83 27.07 -6.11
N GLU A 23 4.13 26.16 -6.82
CA GLU A 23 2.68 26.19 -7.04
C GLU A 23 1.92 26.08 -5.71
N ALA A 24 2.39 25.22 -4.79
CA ALA A 24 1.79 25.07 -3.47
C ALA A 24 1.75 26.37 -2.66
N ARG A 25 2.74 27.26 -2.86
CA ARG A 25 2.75 28.59 -2.23
C ARG A 25 1.67 29.50 -2.84
N GLY A 26 1.42 29.39 -4.13
CA GLY A 26 0.39 30.18 -4.83
C GLY A 26 -1.03 29.75 -4.49
N GLU A 27 -1.23 28.48 -4.16
CA GLU A 27 -2.54 27.91 -3.79
C GLU A 27 -2.87 28.10 -2.30
N TRP A 28 -1.88 28.40 -1.48
CA TRP A 28 -2.08 28.56 -0.06
C TRP A 28 -2.81 29.88 0.28
N SER A 29 -3.79 29.80 1.16
CA SER A 29 -4.48 30.92 1.76
C SER A 29 -5.15 30.48 3.06
N GLU A 30 -5.42 31.43 3.97
CA GLU A 30 -6.19 31.12 5.19
C GLU A 30 -7.59 30.52 4.88
N ALA A 31 -8.19 30.92 3.79
CA ALA A 31 -9.47 30.36 3.35
C ALA A 31 -9.29 28.89 2.93
N ASN A 32 -8.21 28.54 2.22
CA ASN A 32 -7.90 27.17 1.86
C ASN A 32 -7.56 26.31 3.09
N VAL A 33 -6.82 26.84 4.07
CA VAL A 33 -6.57 26.17 5.36
C VAL A 33 -7.89 25.77 6.02
N ARG A 34 -8.85 26.71 6.15
CA ARG A 34 -10.16 26.43 6.74
C ARG A 34 -10.95 25.37 5.93
N LEU A 35 -10.91 25.41 4.62
CA LEU A 35 -11.54 24.40 3.76
C LEU A 35 -10.90 23.02 3.92
N CYS A 36 -9.58 22.96 4.02
CA CYS A 36 -8.85 21.72 4.26
C CYS A 36 -9.22 21.14 5.64
N ALA A 37 -9.18 21.95 6.70
CA ALA A 37 -9.56 21.52 8.05
C ALA A 37 -10.99 20.94 8.09
N ALA A 38 -11.95 21.61 7.45
CA ALA A 38 -13.34 21.11 7.38
C ALA A 38 -13.44 19.80 6.58
N ARG A 39 -12.68 19.66 5.49
CA ARG A 39 -12.60 18.41 4.69
C ARG A 39 -11.99 17.28 5.52
N GLN A 40 -10.93 17.54 6.25
CA GLN A 40 -10.25 16.59 7.13
C GLN A 40 -11.21 16.07 8.21
N ARG A 41 -11.98 16.93 8.87
CA ARG A 41 -12.99 16.53 9.87
C ARG A 41 -14.03 15.59 9.28
N ARG A 42 -14.49 15.84 8.05
CA ARG A 42 -15.42 14.95 7.36
C ARG A 42 -14.80 13.58 7.08
N ILE A 43 -13.56 13.55 6.54
CA ILE A 43 -12.84 12.29 6.30
C ILE A 43 -12.63 11.51 7.59
N VAL A 44 -12.21 12.19 8.65
CA VAL A 44 -12.07 11.57 9.98
C VAL A 44 -13.39 11.03 10.51
N SER A 45 -14.49 11.76 10.39
CA SER A 45 -15.82 11.28 10.84
C SER A 45 -16.23 9.99 10.13
N ASP A 46 -16.04 9.91 8.81
CA ASP A 46 -16.33 8.72 8.01
C ASP A 46 -15.44 7.53 8.43
N ALA A 47 -14.15 7.77 8.59
CA ALA A 47 -13.18 6.76 9.01
C ALA A 47 -13.40 6.30 10.46
N TRP A 48 -13.79 7.22 11.37
CA TRP A 48 -14.09 6.93 12.77
C TRP A 48 -15.25 5.94 12.91
N ALA A 49 -16.25 6.04 12.05
CA ALA A 49 -17.36 5.09 12.04
C ALA A 49 -16.90 3.66 11.67
N ALA A 50 -15.86 3.53 10.86
CA ALA A 50 -15.30 2.25 10.48
C ALA A 50 -14.34 1.66 11.52
N LEU A 51 -13.72 2.49 12.36
CA LEU A 51 -12.81 2.08 13.42
C LEU A 51 -13.60 1.44 14.58
N ARG A 52 -13.11 0.30 15.08
CA ARG A 52 -13.72 -0.36 16.26
C ARG A 52 -13.39 0.40 17.56
N PRO A 53 -14.19 0.27 18.62
CA PRO A 53 -13.81 0.71 19.96
C PRO A 53 -12.50 0.05 20.40
N GLY A 54 -11.61 0.82 21.02
CA GLY A 54 -10.23 0.43 21.34
C GLY A 54 -9.27 0.44 20.15
N GLY A 55 -9.75 0.62 18.93
CA GLY A 55 -8.93 0.80 17.73
C GLY A 55 -8.21 2.15 17.71
N VAL A 56 -7.20 2.28 16.86
CA VAL A 56 -6.32 3.47 16.77
C VAL A 56 -6.48 4.16 15.43
N LEU A 57 -6.79 5.44 15.46
CA LEU A 57 -6.66 6.35 14.33
C LEU A 57 -5.25 6.96 14.34
N ILE A 58 -4.53 6.85 13.23
CA ILE A 58 -3.33 7.63 12.97
C ILE A 58 -3.74 8.75 12.03
N TYR A 59 -3.66 9.99 12.53
CA TYR A 59 -3.97 11.20 11.78
C TYR A 59 -2.68 11.91 11.43
N SER A 60 -2.50 12.28 10.17
CA SER A 60 -1.31 13.00 9.71
C SER A 60 -1.61 14.02 8.64
N THR A 61 -0.73 15.03 8.55
CA THR A 61 -0.73 16.08 7.54
C THR A 61 0.70 16.46 7.16
N CYS A 62 0.87 17.05 5.99
CA CYS A 62 2.12 17.70 5.57
C CYS A 62 2.04 19.24 5.72
N THR A 63 1.31 19.75 6.70
CA THR A 63 1.21 21.19 6.98
C THR A 63 1.72 21.53 8.38
N PHE A 64 1.79 22.81 8.71
CA PHE A 64 2.29 23.32 10.00
C PHE A 64 1.28 24.16 10.75
N ASN A 65 0.15 24.51 10.16
CA ASN A 65 -0.83 25.36 10.82
C ASN A 65 -1.62 24.57 11.86
N ARG A 66 -1.96 25.27 12.96
CA ARG A 66 -2.67 24.65 14.08
C ARG A 66 -4.11 24.25 13.74
N THR A 67 -4.73 24.95 12.79
CA THR A 67 -6.13 24.73 12.42
C THR A 67 -6.36 23.35 11.82
N GLU A 68 -5.41 22.88 11.01
CA GLU A 68 -5.44 21.56 10.41
C GLU A 68 -4.85 20.47 11.33
N ASP A 69 -3.96 20.86 12.24
CA ASP A 69 -3.20 19.96 13.10
C ASP A 69 -3.85 19.81 14.48
N GLU A 70 -3.39 20.58 15.49
CA GLU A 70 -3.83 20.43 16.88
C GLU A 70 -5.32 20.72 17.09
N GLU A 71 -5.91 21.65 16.33
CA GLU A 71 -7.35 21.96 16.48
C GLU A 71 -8.21 20.82 15.95
N ASN A 72 -7.75 20.11 14.92
CA ASN A 72 -8.45 18.91 14.47
C ASN A 72 -8.27 17.74 15.44
N VAL A 73 -7.09 17.55 16.03
CA VAL A 73 -6.89 16.54 17.08
C VAL A 73 -7.75 16.84 18.30
N ARG A 74 -7.81 18.11 18.76
CA ARG A 74 -8.69 18.52 19.84
C ARG A 74 -10.16 18.22 19.52
N TRP A 75 -10.59 18.57 18.32
CA TRP A 75 -11.94 18.28 17.86
C TRP A 75 -12.25 16.77 17.88
N ILE A 76 -11.30 15.90 17.47
CA ILE A 76 -11.46 14.44 17.54
C ILE A 76 -11.61 13.99 19.00
N ALA A 77 -10.84 14.54 19.92
CA ALA A 77 -10.92 14.22 21.34
C ALA A 77 -12.26 14.65 21.94
N GLU A 78 -12.68 15.89 21.70
CA GLU A 78 -13.85 16.50 22.32
C GLU A 78 -15.17 16.01 21.71
N GLU A 79 -15.26 15.94 20.38
CA GLU A 79 -16.53 15.65 19.68
C GLU A 79 -16.70 14.15 19.35
N LEU A 80 -15.60 13.40 19.14
CA LEU A 80 -15.67 11.99 18.80
C LEU A 80 -15.26 11.06 19.96
N GLY A 81 -14.85 11.62 21.10
CA GLY A 81 -14.42 10.85 22.27
C GLY A 81 -13.11 10.12 22.03
N GLY A 82 -12.18 10.76 21.31
CA GLY A 82 -10.83 10.24 21.08
C GLY A 82 -9.95 10.39 22.33
N GLU A 83 -9.15 9.38 22.62
CA GLU A 83 -8.22 9.34 23.75
C GLU A 83 -6.78 9.18 23.24
N ASP A 84 -5.78 9.59 24.04
CA ASP A 84 -4.37 9.37 23.69
C ASP A 84 -4.07 7.87 23.53
N ALA A 85 -3.53 7.48 22.39
CA ALA A 85 -3.19 6.07 22.13
C ALA A 85 -1.90 5.60 22.81
N GLY A 86 -1.17 6.50 23.46
CA GLY A 86 0.07 6.17 24.15
C GLY A 86 1.28 6.08 23.21
N ALA A 87 1.21 6.67 22.01
CA ALA A 87 2.36 6.69 21.12
C ALA A 87 3.55 7.42 21.74
N MET A 88 4.73 6.90 21.51
CA MET A 88 6.00 7.50 21.97
C MET A 88 6.99 7.53 20.82
N VAL A 89 7.82 8.56 20.80
CA VAL A 89 8.93 8.69 19.84
C VAL A 89 10.24 8.80 20.61
N PRO A 90 11.35 8.25 20.10
CA PRO A 90 12.65 8.40 20.74
C PRO A 90 13.01 9.89 20.88
N PRO A 91 13.49 10.34 22.05
CA PRO A 91 13.81 11.76 22.30
C PRO A 91 14.91 12.32 21.38
N ASP A 92 15.81 11.44 20.91
CA ASP A 92 16.94 11.77 20.03
C ASP A 92 16.54 11.99 18.55
N TRP A 93 15.29 11.67 18.19
CA TRP A 93 14.79 11.89 16.82
C TRP A 93 14.52 13.37 16.49
N GLY A 94 14.60 14.26 17.46
CA GLY A 94 14.38 15.71 17.24
C GLY A 94 12.91 16.08 16.99
N ILE A 95 11.98 15.16 17.17
CA ILE A 95 10.53 15.37 17.02
C ILE A 95 10.03 16.22 18.21
N GLU A 96 9.22 17.23 17.90
CA GLU A 96 8.59 18.05 18.93
C GLU A 96 7.25 17.44 19.33
N GLU A 97 7.12 17.14 20.63
CA GLU A 97 5.87 16.66 21.21
C GLU A 97 5.01 17.86 21.66
N ARG A 98 3.73 17.79 21.36
CA ARG A 98 2.67 18.73 21.74
C ARG A 98 1.49 17.98 22.32
N GLU A 99 0.54 18.70 22.89
CA GLU A 99 -0.72 18.16 23.38
C GLU A 99 -1.90 18.97 22.85
N ALA A 100 -2.96 18.26 22.46
CA ALA A 100 -4.21 18.85 22.03
C ALA A 100 -5.41 18.00 22.52
N GLY A 101 -6.25 18.54 23.41
CA GLY A 101 -7.40 17.83 23.96
C GLY A 101 -7.03 16.56 24.74
N GLY A 102 -5.88 16.56 25.43
CA GLY A 102 -5.36 15.39 26.15
C GLY A 102 -4.69 14.34 25.27
N VAL A 103 -4.51 14.59 23.96
CA VAL A 103 -3.85 13.69 23.02
C VAL A 103 -2.49 14.24 22.63
N ARG A 104 -1.46 13.39 22.66
CA ARG A 104 -0.11 13.74 22.18
C ARG A 104 -0.06 13.86 20.67
N CYS A 105 0.60 14.92 20.23
CA CYS A 105 0.83 15.26 18.84
C CYS A 105 2.33 15.39 18.57
N PHE A 106 2.75 15.01 17.38
CA PHE A 106 4.15 14.99 16.99
C PHE A 106 4.37 15.90 15.79
N ARG A 107 5.26 16.89 15.95
CA ARG A 107 5.66 17.81 14.89
C ARG A 107 7.07 17.50 14.43
N LEU A 108 7.19 17.22 13.15
CA LEU A 108 8.45 16.91 12.47
C LEU A 108 8.87 18.17 11.69
N TRP A 109 9.59 19.06 12.35
CA TRP A 109 9.99 20.33 11.76
C TRP A 109 11.18 20.17 10.81
N PRO A 110 11.15 20.78 9.60
CA PRO A 110 12.24 20.64 8.62
C PRO A 110 13.58 21.25 9.04
N HIS A 111 13.61 22.09 10.07
CA HIS A 111 14.84 22.62 10.65
C HIS A 111 15.44 21.74 11.75
N ARG A 112 14.72 20.69 12.18
CA ARG A 112 15.17 19.73 13.22
C ARG A 112 15.40 18.33 12.69
N ILE A 113 14.69 17.97 11.62
CA ILE A 113 14.70 16.61 11.02
C ILE A 113 14.87 16.74 9.52
N ALA A 114 15.68 15.85 8.93
CA ALA A 114 15.81 15.78 7.48
C ALA A 114 14.48 15.39 6.84
N GLY A 115 13.79 16.33 6.20
CA GLY A 115 12.48 16.14 5.60
C GLY A 115 11.79 17.47 5.28
N GLU A 116 10.57 17.37 4.75
CA GLU A 116 9.78 18.55 4.35
C GLU A 116 8.86 19.05 5.48
N GLY A 117 8.78 18.30 6.55
CA GLY A 117 7.89 18.57 7.67
C GLY A 117 6.62 17.71 7.63
N PHE A 118 6.14 17.38 8.80
CA PHE A 118 5.01 16.48 8.98
C PHE A 118 4.36 16.70 10.35
N PHE A 119 3.09 16.41 10.45
CA PHE A 119 2.36 16.33 11.70
C PHE A 119 1.73 14.95 11.84
N ALA A 120 1.73 14.39 13.04
CA ALA A 120 1.07 13.12 13.32
C ALA A 120 0.48 13.08 14.73
N ALA A 121 -0.63 12.36 14.89
CA ALA A 121 -1.20 12.00 16.17
C ALA A 121 -1.77 10.58 16.11
N ALA A 122 -1.65 9.84 17.22
CA ALA A 122 -2.26 8.52 17.38
C ALA A 122 -3.39 8.61 18.42
N ILE A 123 -4.60 8.33 17.99
CA ILE A 123 -5.83 8.58 18.76
C ILE A 123 -6.60 7.28 18.92
N ARG A 124 -6.86 6.87 20.14
CA ARG A 124 -7.64 5.67 20.46
C ARG A 124 -9.12 6.00 20.46
N LYS A 125 -9.92 5.18 19.82
CA LYS A 125 -11.38 5.29 19.91
C LYS A 125 -11.86 4.74 21.25
N GLY A 126 -12.44 5.60 22.08
CA GLY A 126 -13.12 5.19 23.31
C GLY A 126 -14.40 4.41 23.06
N GLY A 127 -15.08 4.02 24.15
CA GLY A 127 -16.42 3.43 24.13
C GLY A 127 -16.45 1.90 24.03
N GLN A 128 -17.68 1.36 24.01
CA GLN A 128 -17.96 -0.07 23.90
C GLN A 128 -18.36 -0.44 22.47
N ARG A 129 -18.08 -1.68 22.09
CA ARG A 129 -18.41 -2.23 20.78
C ARG A 129 -19.93 -2.23 20.57
N GLY A 130 -20.42 -1.40 19.65
CA GLY A 130 -21.81 -1.38 19.24
C GLY A 130 -22.21 -2.62 18.44
N ARG A 131 -23.51 -2.78 18.18
CA ARG A 131 -23.98 -3.85 17.30
C ARG A 131 -23.54 -3.52 15.86
N PRO A 132 -22.77 -4.40 15.18
CA PRO A 132 -22.32 -4.12 13.83
C PRO A 132 -23.50 -3.94 12.88
N LEU A 133 -23.50 -2.86 12.12
CA LEU A 133 -24.41 -2.71 10.99
C LEU A 133 -24.01 -3.74 9.93
N ARG A 134 -24.97 -4.57 9.50
CA ARG A 134 -24.80 -5.53 8.40
C ARG A 134 -25.55 -5.00 7.18
N PRO A 135 -24.90 -4.24 6.28
CA PRO A 135 -25.50 -3.87 5.01
C PRO A 135 -25.80 -5.13 4.19
N LYS A 136 -26.64 -5.01 3.16
CA LYS A 136 -26.89 -6.14 2.25
C LYS A 136 -25.62 -6.46 1.48
N PRO A 137 -25.15 -7.73 1.49
CA PRO A 137 -23.95 -8.10 0.75
C PRO A 137 -24.17 -7.92 -0.76
N ARG A 138 -23.13 -7.46 -1.44
CA ARG A 138 -23.07 -7.45 -2.90
C ARG A 138 -22.55 -8.81 -3.37
N LYS A 139 -22.77 -9.14 -4.65
CA LYS A 139 -22.15 -10.32 -5.24
C LYS A 139 -20.63 -10.09 -5.27
N THR A 140 -19.90 -10.89 -4.52
CA THR A 140 -18.44 -10.82 -4.56
C THR A 140 -17.94 -11.35 -5.91
N LEU A 141 -16.95 -10.66 -6.48
CA LEU A 141 -16.24 -11.12 -7.67
C LEU A 141 -15.10 -12.09 -7.29
N LEU A 142 -14.81 -12.26 -6.00
CA LEU A 142 -13.71 -13.03 -5.46
C LEU A 142 -14.17 -14.49 -5.27
N ALA A 143 -13.87 -15.32 -6.27
CA ALA A 143 -14.16 -16.76 -6.25
C ALA A 143 -12.92 -17.55 -5.80
N GLU A 144 -13.08 -18.60 -5.02
CA GLU A 144 -11.97 -19.47 -4.65
C GLU A 144 -11.35 -20.12 -5.90
N ALA A 145 -10.03 -20.23 -5.93
CA ALA A 145 -9.32 -20.95 -6.98
C ALA A 145 -9.66 -22.44 -6.92
N SER A 146 -9.78 -23.08 -8.07
CA SER A 146 -9.99 -24.54 -8.18
C SER A 146 -8.78 -25.30 -7.59
N ARG A 147 -8.97 -26.61 -7.35
CA ARG A 147 -7.88 -27.48 -6.87
C ARG A 147 -6.67 -27.49 -7.81
N SER A 148 -6.91 -27.54 -9.12
CA SER A 148 -5.82 -27.53 -10.10
C SER A 148 -5.08 -26.21 -10.15
N GLU A 149 -5.79 -25.09 -10.03
CA GLU A 149 -5.20 -23.76 -9.93
C GLU A 149 -4.40 -23.60 -8.64
N THR A 150 -4.97 -24.00 -7.51
CA THR A 150 -4.27 -23.97 -6.21
C THR A 150 -2.98 -24.78 -6.27
N ALA A 151 -3.00 -25.98 -6.84
CA ALA A 151 -1.81 -26.83 -6.97
C ALA A 151 -0.72 -26.16 -7.84
N GLU A 152 -1.11 -25.52 -8.94
CA GLU A 152 -0.15 -24.77 -9.78
C GLU A 152 0.38 -23.53 -9.05
N LEU A 153 -0.49 -22.73 -8.43
CA LEU A 153 -0.10 -21.50 -7.73
C LEU A 153 0.80 -21.77 -6.51
N SER A 154 0.56 -22.86 -5.79
CA SER A 154 1.36 -23.28 -4.64
C SER A 154 2.83 -23.53 -5.00
N ARG A 155 3.15 -23.82 -6.25
CA ARG A 155 4.54 -24.01 -6.71
C ARG A 155 5.32 -22.69 -6.81
N TRP A 156 4.60 -21.57 -6.85
CA TRP A 156 5.17 -20.23 -7.07
C TRP A 156 5.40 -19.45 -5.76
N VAL A 157 5.05 -20.01 -4.62
CA VAL A 157 5.19 -19.35 -3.32
C VAL A 157 6.01 -20.21 -2.36
N GLY A 158 6.82 -19.57 -1.52
CA GLY A 158 7.71 -20.27 -0.60
C GLY A 158 6.97 -20.96 0.55
N GLN A 159 5.83 -20.39 0.98
CA GLN A 159 5.02 -20.87 2.09
C GLN A 159 3.55 -21.09 1.68
N PRO A 160 3.25 -22.11 0.83
CA PRO A 160 1.91 -22.30 0.27
C PRO A 160 0.83 -22.56 1.33
N ASP A 161 1.17 -23.14 2.47
CA ASP A 161 0.22 -23.40 3.55
C ASP A 161 -0.31 -22.12 4.21
N LEU A 162 0.46 -21.05 4.16
CA LEU A 162 0.06 -19.73 4.64
C LEU A 162 -0.76 -18.93 3.62
N MET A 163 -0.96 -19.46 2.42
CA MET A 163 -1.65 -18.77 1.33
C MET A 163 -3.07 -19.29 1.09
N ARG A 164 -3.90 -18.40 0.57
CA ARG A 164 -5.19 -18.72 -0.05
C ARG A 164 -5.21 -18.09 -1.44
N PHE A 165 -5.81 -18.80 -2.39
CA PHE A 165 -5.85 -18.33 -3.76
C PHE A 165 -7.29 -18.12 -4.21
N ALA A 166 -7.51 -17.03 -4.94
CA ALA A 166 -8.82 -16.66 -5.46
C ALA A 166 -8.71 -16.14 -6.88
N ARG A 167 -9.83 -16.21 -7.58
CA ARG A 167 -9.98 -15.72 -8.94
C ARG A 167 -10.82 -14.45 -8.96
N ILE A 168 -10.37 -13.46 -9.73
CA ILE A 168 -11.14 -12.26 -10.07
C ILE A 168 -11.06 -12.11 -11.59
N GLY A 169 -12.18 -12.35 -12.28
CA GLY A 169 -12.19 -12.44 -13.74
C GLY A 169 -11.26 -13.56 -14.22
N ASP A 170 -10.35 -13.25 -15.12
CA ASP A 170 -9.37 -14.21 -15.67
C ASP A 170 -8.08 -14.29 -14.86
N SER A 171 -7.90 -13.42 -13.89
CA SER A 171 -6.67 -13.33 -13.09
C SER A 171 -6.80 -14.06 -11.77
N LEU A 172 -5.69 -14.64 -11.32
CA LEU A 172 -5.55 -15.33 -10.06
C LEU A 172 -4.74 -14.49 -9.08
N TYR A 173 -5.16 -14.51 -7.82
CA TYR A 173 -4.60 -13.71 -6.75
C TYR A 173 -4.23 -14.59 -5.56
N GLY A 174 -3.10 -14.27 -4.92
CA GLY A 174 -2.66 -14.87 -3.67
C GLY A 174 -2.95 -13.94 -2.49
N TYR A 175 -3.34 -14.52 -1.38
CA TYR A 175 -3.63 -13.84 -0.11
C TYR A 175 -3.02 -14.61 1.03
N TYR A 176 -2.55 -13.95 2.08
CA TYR A 176 -2.26 -14.65 3.31
C TYR A 176 -3.55 -15.19 3.94
N ALA A 177 -3.47 -16.39 4.49
CA ALA A 177 -4.64 -17.10 5.03
C ALA A 177 -5.34 -16.33 6.15
N THR A 178 -4.56 -15.69 7.04
CA THR A 178 -5.07 -14.99 8.22
C THR A 178 -6.05 -13.85 7.86
N PRO A 179 -5.73 -12.87 6.96
CA PRO A 179 -6.65 -11.80 6.63
C PRO A 179 -7.65 -12.18 5.53
N PHE A 180 -7.57 -13.37 4.91
CA PHE A 180 -8.37 -13.70 3.73
C PHE A 180 -9.87 -13.66 3.97
N ALA A 181 -10.33 -14.17 5.12
CA ALA A 181 -11.73 -14.17 5.47
C ALA A 181 -12.29 -12.74 5.60
N ASP A 182 -11.52 -11.83 6.19
CA ASP A 182 -11.89 -10.43 6.35
C ASP A 182 -11.88 -9.68 5.02
N ILE A 183 -10.87 -9.92 4.18
CA ILE A 183 -10.80 -9.35 2.81
C ILE A 183 -11.98 -9.81 1.98
N ARG A 184 -12.32 -11.10 2.01
CA ARG A 184 -13.48 -11.65 1.31
C ARG A 184 -14.78 -11.02 1.79
N SER A 185 -14.96 -10.92 3.11
CA SER A 185 -16.14 -10.27 3.69
C SER A 185 -16.20 -8.80 3.29
N ALA A 186 -15.09 -8.06 3.33
CA ALA A 186 -15.05 -6.66 2.90
C ALA A 186 -15.42 -6.51 1.41
N ALA A 187 -14.97 -7.41 0.54
CA ALA A 187 -15.28 -7.39 -0.89
C ALA A 187 -16.78 -7.61 -1.20
N GLU A 188 -17.56 -8.17 -0.27
CA GLU A 188 -19.02 -8.28 -0.40
C GLU A 188 -19.74 -6.94 -0.22
N TYR A 189 -19.10 -5.97 0.42
CA TYR A 189 -19.70 -4.68 0.75
C TYR A 189 -19.04 -3.49 0.07
N LEU A 190 -17.74 -3.59 -0.22
CA LEU A 190 -16.93 -2.52 -0.76
C LEU A 190 -16.64 -2.73 -2.27
N ASN A 191 -16.45 -1.62 -2.98
CA ASN A 191 -15.90 -1.66 -4.33
C ASN A 191 -14.37 -1.79 -4.21
N THR A 192 -13.87 -3.02 -4.30
CA THR A 192 -12.45 -3.33 -4.16
C THR A 192 -11.72 -3.04 -5.46
N LEU A 193 -10.85 -2.05 -5.45
CA LEU A 193 -10.02 -1.69 -6.60
C LEU A 193 -8.79 -2.58 -6.74
N HIS A 194 -8.19 -2.96 -5.61
CA HIS A 194 -7.00 -3.82 -5.55
C HIS A 194 -6.98 -4.59 -4.23
N SER A 195 -6.64 -5.88 -4.29
CA SER A 195 -6.38 -6.69 -3.09
C SER A 195 -5.55 -7.92 -3.45
N GLY A 196 -4.72 -8.37 -2.49
CA GLY A 196 -3.84 -9.54 -2.68
C GLY A 196 -2.72 -9.30 -3.69
N ILE A 197 -2.01 -10.36 -4.02
CA ILE A 197 -0.93 -10.38 -5.02
C ILE A 197 -1.47 -10.95 -6.31
N CYS A 198 -1.41 -10.21 -7.41
CA CYS A 198 -1.74 -10.75 -8.72
C CYS A 198 -0.70 -11.82 -9.09
N MET A 199 -1.13 -13.08 -9.10
CA MET A 199 -0.26 -14.21 -9.46
C MET A 199 -0.11 -14.31 -10.97
N GLY A 200 -1.15 -13.97 -11.72
CA GLY A 200 -1.19 -14.08 -13.19
C GLY A 200 -2.43 -14.76 -13.70
N GLN A 201 -2.33 -15.37 -14.89
CA GLN A 201 -3.44 -16.05 -15.57
C GLN A 201 -3.04 -17.46 -15.97
N MET A 202 -4.01 -18.37 -16.01
CA MET A 202 -3.78 -19.75 -16.47
C MET A 202 -3.88 -19.88 -17.99
N PHE A 203 -2.88 -20.51 -18.58
CA PHE A 203 -2.88 -20.89 -20.00
C PHE A 203 -2.43 -22.35 -20.14
N GLY A 204 -3.29 -23.20 -20.68
CA GLY A 204 -2.96 -24.60 -20.86
C GLY A 204 -2.56 -25.34 -19.57
N GLY A 205 -3.17 -24.98 -18.44
CA GLY A 205 -2.89 -25.59 -17.14
C GLY A 205 -1.62 -25.08 -16.45
N ARG A 206 -0.93 -24.09 -17.03
CA ARG A 206 0.27 -23.45 -16.45
C ARG A 206 0.04 -21.98 -16.16
N LEU A 207 0.67 -21.48 -15.14
CA LEU A 207 0.63 -20.06 -14.80
C LEU A 207 1.49 -19.24 -15.78
N LYS A 208 0.89 -18.22 -16.38
CA LYS A 208 1.62 -17.09 -16.96
C LYS A 208 1.72 -16.03 -15.85
N PRO A 209 2.88 -15.87 -15.22
CA PRO A 209 3.01 -15.05 -14.03
C PRO A 209 2.84 -13.57 -14.35
N ASP A 210 2.21 -12.84 -13.42
CA ASP A 210 2.14 -11.38 -13.44
C ASP A 210 3.42 -10.76 -12.87
N HIS A 211 3.68 -9.52 -13.20
CA HIS A 211 4.83 -8.78 -12.67
C HIS A 211 4.80 -8.68 -11.12
N SER A 212 3.60 -8.53 -10.54
CA SER A 212 3.42 -8.47 -9.08
C SER A 212 3.96 -9.72 -8.39
N LEU A 213 3.89 -10.88 -9.03
CA LEU A 213 4.45 -12.13 -8.51
C LEU A 213 5.98 -12.11 -8.50
N ALA A 214 6.63 -11.47 -9.49
CA ALA A 214 8.09 -11.32 -9.47
C ALA A 214 8.56 -10.45 -8.29
N MET A 215 7.75 -9.46 -7.91
CA MET A 215 8.04 -8.55 -6.78
C MET A 215 7.62 -9.10 -5.42
N PHE A 216 6.99 -10.28 -5.38
CA PHE A 216 6.50 -10.86 -4.14
C PHE A 216 7.67 -11.44 -3.32
N HIS A 217 7.82 -10.99 -2.07
CA HIS A 217 8.94 -11.38 -1.22
C HIS A 217 8.99 -12.88 -0.89
N ASP A 218 7.83 -13.58 -0.91
CA ASP A 218 7.74 -15.03 -0.69
C ASP A 218 7.62 -15.81 -2.01
N LEU A 219 8.12 -15.26 -3.12
CA LEU A 219 8.23 -15.98 -4.40
C LEU A 219 9.12 -17.21 -4.23
N ALA A 220 8.60 -18.39 -4.61
CA ALA A 220 9.41 -19.59 -4.73
C ALA A 220 10.32 -19.46 -5.97
N ARG A 221 11.54 -19.00 -5.77
CA ARG A 221 12.49 -18.71 -6.88
C ARG A 221 12.82 -19.93 -7.72
N SER A 222 12.66 -21.12 -7.16
CA SER A 222 12.80 -22.40 -7.89
C SER A 222 11.67 -22.70 -8.90
N ALA A 223 10.58 -21.91 -8.90
CA ALA A 223 9.46 -22.09 -9.82
C ALA A 223 9.78 -21.65 -11.26
N ALA A 224 10.79 -20.80 -11.44
CA ALA A 224 11.26 -20.36 -12.75
C ALA A 224 12.79 -20.29 -12.78
N ALA A 225 13.39 -20.37 -13.97
CA ALA A 225 14.80 -20.12 -14.13
C ALA A 225 15.13 -18.66 -13.79
N GLU A 226 16.26 -18.42 -13.14
CA GLU A 226 16.79 -17.08 -12.90
C GLU A 226 17.85 -16.72 -13.94
N THR A 227 17.78 -15.49 -14.43
CA THR A 227 18.77 -14.94 -15.36
C THR A 227 19.32 -13.66 -14.75
N PRO A 228 20.55 -13.69 -14.18
CA PRO A 228 21.21 -12.50 -13.67
C PRO A 228 21.61 -11.57 -14.81
N LEU A 229 21.38 -10.28 -14.61
CA LEU A 229 21.70 -9.21 -15.54
C LEU A 229 22.87 -8.37 -15.01
N SER A 230 23.71 -7.91 -15.90
CA SER A 230 24.64 -6.80 -15.64
C SER A 230 23.87 -5.48 -15.48
N SER A 231 24.52 -4.43 -14.99
CA SER A 231 23.91 -3.11 -14.84
C SER A 231 23.31 -2.58 -16.15
N ASP A 232 24.04 -2.69 -17.24
CA ASP A 232 23.61 -2.23 -18.57
C ASP A 232 22.42 -3.04 -19.09
N GLU A 233 22.46 -4.37 -18.94
CA GLU A 233 21.36 -5.24 -19.33
C GLU A 233 20.09 -4.98 -18.50
N ALA A 234 20.25 -4.71 -17.20
CA ALA A 234 19.14 -4.36 -16.31
C ALA A 234 18.48 -3.03 -16.74
N LEU A 235 19.28 -2.02 -17.13
CA LEU A 235 18.75 -0.77 -17.68
C LEU A 235 18.00 -0.98 -18.99
N HIS A 236 18.56 -1.77 -19.93
CA HIS A 236 17.86 -2.13 -21.17
C HIS A 236 16.54 -2.87 -20.89
N TYR A 237 16.57 -3.82 -19.94
CA TYR A 237 15.36 -4.53 -19.51
C TYR A 237 14.30 -3.58 -18.95
N LEU A 238 14.68 -2.68 -18.03
CA LEU A 238 13.75 -1.74 -17.39
C LEU A 238 13.23 -0.66 -18.35
N ARG A 239 13.98 -0.33 -19.41
CA ARG A 239 13.54 0.55 -20.52
C ARG A 239 12.73 -0.16 -21.58
N ARG A 240 12.58 -1.49 -21.48
CA ARG A 240 11.92 -2.34 -22.49
C ARG A 240 12.58 -2.25 -23.87
N GLU A 241 13.85 -1.98 -23.88
CA GLU A 241 14.69 -2.05 -25.09
C GLU A 241 15.02 -3.51 -25.43
N ASP A 242 15.49 -3.76 -26.65
CA ASP A 242 15.97 -5.08 -27.04
C ASP A 242 17.23 -5.42 -26.23
N PHE A 243 17.27 -6.59 -25.66
CA PHE A 243 18.40 -7.07 -24.89
C PHE A 243 18.58 -8.59 -25.08
N ALA A 244 19.80 -9.02 -24.95
CA ALA A 244 20.18 -10.43 -24.93
C ALA A 244 21.13 -10.63 -23.75
N PRO A 245 20.67 -11.26 -22.64
CA PRO A 245 21.52 -11.50 -21.48
C PRO A 245 22.77 -12.29 -21.86
N GLN A 246 23.93 -11.93 -21.30
CA GLN A 246 25.16 -12.70 -21.43
C GLN A 246 25.09 -14.01 -20.63
N ALA A 247 24.34 -13.99 -19.54
CA ALA A 247 24.09 -15.19 -18.75
C ALA A 247 23.23 -16.21 -19.50
N GLU A 248 23.51 -17.50 -19.27
CA GLU A 248 22.69 -18.57 -19.81
C GLU A 248 21.25 -18.48 -19.25
N ALA A 249 20.27 -18.47 -20.14
CA ALA A 249 18.88 -18.42 -19.80
C ALA A 249 18.17 -19.67 -20.28
N ALA A 250 17.21 -20.17 -19.50
CA ALA A 250 16.42 -21.34 -19.88
C ALA A 250 15.37 -20.99 -20.95
N GLU A 251 14.94 -21.96 -21.73
CA GLU A 251 13.77 -21.81 -22.62
C GLU A 251 12.50 -21.60 -21.78
N GLY A 252 11.65 -20.65 -22.18
CA GLY A 252 10.42 -20.31 -21.47
C GLY A 252 10.56 -19.12 -20.54
N MET A 253 9.86 -19.16 -19.38
CA MET A 253 9.82 -18.06 -18.41
C MET A 253 11.10 -17.99 -17.58
N ASN A 254 11.67 -16.79 -17.51
CA ASN A 254 12.85 -16.49 -16.72
C ASN A 254 12.57 -15.29 -15.79
N LEU A 255 13.00 -15.40 -14.55
CA LEU A 255 13.05 -14.28 -13.60
C LEU A 255 14.33 -13.49 -13.88
N MET A 256 14.18 -12.26 -14.35
CA MET A 256 15.30 -11.34 -14.52
C MET A 256 15.72 -10.80 -13.17
N THR A 257 17.04 -10.88 -12.85
CA THR A 257 17.56 -10.42 -11.57
C THR A 257 18.76 -9.50 -11.75
N PHE A 258 18.94 -8.56 -10.84
CA PHE A 258 20.13 -7.71 -10.74
C PHE A 258 20.59 -7.67 -9.28
N GLU A 259 21.85 -7.95 -9.02
CA GLU A 259 22.42 -8.05 -7.66
C GLU A 259 21.59 -8.93 -6.71
N GLY A 260 20.98 -9.99 -7.23
CA GLY A 260 20.12 -10.89 -6.47
C GLY A 260 18.68 -10.43 -6.28
N TYR A 261 18.32 -9.21 -6.68
CA TYR A 261 16.95 -8.69 -6.62
C TYR A 261 16.19 -9.01 -7.90
N ALA A 262 14.93 -9.42 -7.76
CA ALA A 262 14.05 -9.65 -8.90
C ALA A 262 13.66 -8.31 -9.54
N LEU A 263 13.74 -8.26 -10.88
CA LEU A 263 13.28 -7.12 -11.67
C LEU A 263 11.96 -7.40 -12.40
N GLY A 264 11.65 -8.66 -12.68
CA GLY A 264 10.45 -9.05 -13.40
C GLY A 264 10.67 -10.25 -14.30
N TRP A 265 9.79 -10.47 -15.25
CA TRP A 265 9.76 -11.63 -16.12
C TRP A 265 10.24 -11.31 -17.54
N ALA A 266 10.94 -12.25 -18.14
CA ALA A 266 11.12 -12.33 -19.59
C ALA A 266 10.83 -13.76 -20.07
N LYS A 267 10.37 -13.91 -21.33
CA LYS A 267 10.17 -15.21 -21.94
C LYS A 267 11.17 -15.42 -23.07
N ARG A 268 12.03 -16.42 -22.91
CA ARG A 268 12.93 -16.86 -23.97
C ARG A 268 12.17 -17.79 -24.94
N ILE A 269 12.35 -17.57 -26.23
CA ILE A 269 11.86 -18.41 -27.31
C ILE A 269 13.01 -18.51 -28.35
N GLY A 270 13.74 -19.61 -28.31
CA GLY A 270 14.98 -19.77 -29.07
C GLY A 270 16.02 -18.68 -28.70
N ASN A 271 16.42 -17.88 -29.67
CA ASN A 271 17.38 -16.78 -29.44
C ASN A 271 16.73 -15.43 -29.08
N ARG A 272 15.40 -15.39 -28.94
CA ARG A 272 14.66 -14.16 -28.70
C ARG A 272 14.16 -14.10 -27.26
N PHE A 273 14.28 -12.91 -26.66
CA PHE A 273 13.69 -12.57 -25.36
C PHE A 273 12.50 -11.64 -25.54
N ASN A 274 11.36 -12.07 -25.04
CA ASN A 274 10.19 -11.19 -24.90
C ASN A 274 10.24 -10.56 -23.51
N ASN A 275 10.53 -9.27 -23.46
CA ASN A 275 10.52 -8.49 -22.23
C ASN A 275 9.10 -8.28 -21.73
N LEU A 276 8.76 -8.81 -20.54
CA LEU A 276 7.44 -8.72 -19.93
C LEU A 276 7.36 -7.65 -18.84
N TYR A 277 8.37 -6.78 -18.70
CA TYR A 277 8.33 -5.67 -17.78
C TYR A 277 7.15 -4.73 -18.09
N PRO A 278 6.38 -4.24 -17.09
CA PRO A 278 5.20 -3.41 -17.35
C PRO A 278 5.54 -2.11 -18.07
N LYS A 279 4.81 -1.78 -19.14
CA LYS A 279 5.00 -0.52 -19.88
C LYS A 279 4.81 0.72 -19.00
N SER A 280 3.88 0.63 -18.03
CA SER A 280 3.57 1.71 -17.09
C SER A 280 4.69 2.02 -16.09
N GLN A 281 5.66 1.12 -15.96
CA GLN A 281 6.76 1.24 -15.00
C GLN A 281 8.12 1.42 -15.68
N MET A 282 8.15 1.47 -17.02
CA MET A 282 9.41 1.57 -17.74
C MET A 282 10.12 2.91 -17.48
N ILE A 283 11.44 2.86 -17.45
CA ILE A 283 12.29 4.06 -17.32
C ILE A 283 12.25 4.82 -18.64
N LEU A 284 11.79 6.08 -18.59
CA LEU A 284 11.65 6.96 -19.77
C LEU A 284 12.88 7.86 -20.00
N ASN A 285 13.61 8.18 -18.94
CA ASN A 285 14.79 9.06 -19.03
C ASN A 285 16.03 8.24 -19.40
N LYS A 286 16.78 8.76 -20.38
CA LYS A 286 18.08 8.22 -20.81
C LYS A 286 19.20 8.69 -19.90
#